data_892d90bf0980f8dea08f870e1ce8ba64
#
_entry.id   892d90bf0980f8dea08f870e1ce8ba64
#
_cell.length_a   1.000
_cell.length_b   1.000
_cell.length_c   1.000
_cell.angle_alpha   90.00
_cell.angle_beta   90.00
_cell.angle_gamma   90.00
#
_symmetry.space_group_name_H-M   'P 1'
#
loop_
_entity.id
_entity.type
_entity.pdbx_description
1 polymer ?
#
loop_
_entity_poly.entity_id
_entity_poly.type
_entity_poly.pdbx_seq_one_letter_code
_entity_poly.pdbx_strand_id
1 'polypeptide(L)'
;MLRWQVAIAIQNPKVLYLVIELLKKLDLKFEVCPPGDSRCEDAKVVVTTLEDSNNHDTVVTVDEMMDLDFTSIEILAKLYDVHNPVVATIGVDPGMRFGVALVIDGVVLFKDSLTTPGFAARLTSRLESYVSRLFPNCKTIVRAGTGSRLFSTLYLRTMNKEFPSLNIELVNEHRTTLSGGVTSDQSSAILIAGRSGRPYEENDAILEPKVGYVRSLKLFVQRFTRGKRALSTDEARAILLGELSLDCILTSDC
;
A
#
# COMPACT_ATOMS: atom_id res chain seq x y z
N MET A 1 -18.49 28.33 -1.03
CA MET A 1 -17.11 27.87 -1.41
C MET A 1 -16.56 27.20 -0.17
N LEU A 2 -16.34 25.89 -0.19
CA LEU A 2 -15.83 25.15 0.98
C LEU A 2 -14.47 25.75 1.41
N ARG A 3 -14.35 26.17 2.65
CA ARG A 3 -13.17 26.85 3.20
C ARG A 3 -12.10 25.84 3.58
N TRP A 4 -12.49 24.66 4.05
CA TRP A 4 -11.62 23.60 4.54
C TRP A 4 -11.90 22.28 3.82
N GLN A 5 -10.85 21.47 3.65
CA GLN A 5 -11.01 20.13 3.09
C GLN A 5 -11.62 19.19 4.13
N VAL A 6 -11.11 19.26 5.36
CA VAL A 6 -11.52 18.40 6.48
C VAL A 6 -11.78 19.26 7.73
N ALA A 7 -12.83 18.95 8.47
CA ALA A 7 -13.05 19.43 9.82
C ALA A 7 -12.83 18.31 10.82
N ILE A 8 -12.31 18.64 12.00
CA ILE A 8 -12.14 17.70 13.12
C ILE A 8 -13.05 18.14 14.25
N ALA A 9 -14.07 17.33 14.55
CA ALA A 9 -15.04 17.57 15.60
C ALA A 9 -14.90 16.49 16.69
N ILE A 10 -13.85 16.58 17.50
CA ILE A 10 -13.46 15.55 18.47
C ILE A 10 -13.11 16.23 19.81
N GLN A 11 -13.73 15.77 20.90
CA GLN A 11 -13.44 16.24 22.27
C GLN A 11 -12.31 15.45 22.94
N ASN A 12 -12.19 14.14 22.65
CA ASN A 12 -11.14 13.30 23.24
C ASN A 12 -9.75 13.76 22.78
N PRO A 13 -8.86 14.27 23.69
CA PRO A 13 -7.58 14.85 23.29
C PRO A 13 -6.62 13.85 22.62
N LYS A 14 -6.68 12.56 22.98
CA LYS A 14 -5.82 11.52 22.42
C LYS A 14 -6.21 11.22 20.97
N VAL A 15 -7.52 11.06 20.71
CA VAL A 15 -8.03 10.82 19.34
C VAL A 15 -7.82 12.06 18.48
N LEU A 16 -8.09 13.25 19.01
CA LEU A 16 -7.82 14.52 18.33
C LEU A 16 -6.37 14.64 17.88
N TYR A 17 -5.41 14.32 18.77
CA TYR A 17 -3.99 14.35 18.44
C TYR A 17 -3.64 13.38 17.30
N LEU A 18 -4.13 12.14 17.35
CA LEU A 18 -3.88 11.13 16.32
C LEU A 18 -4.43 11.57 14.95
N VAL A 19 -5.63 12.14 14.90
CA VAL A 19 -6.23 12.64 13.66
C VAL A 19 -5.46 13.85 13.11
N ILE A 20 -5.05 14.78 13.96
CA ILE A 20 -4.23 15.94 13.54
C ILE A 20 -2.93 15.45 12.88
N GLU A 21 -2.21 14.51 13.51
CA GLU A 21 -0.97 13.98 12.95
C GLU A 21 -1.21 13.22 11.64
N LEU A 22 -2.32 12.48 11.53
CA LEU A 22 -2.70 11.82 10.28
C LEU A 22 -2.94 12.83 9.16
N LEU A 23 -3.74 13.89 9.40
CA LEU A 23 -4.05 14.89 8.37
C LEU A 23 -2.81 15.71 7.96
N LYS A 24 -1.92 16.01 8.90
CA LYS A 24 -0.61 16.61 8.59
C LYS A 24 0.23 15.70 7.68
N LYS A 25 0.31 14.40 7.99
CA LYS A 25 1.02 13.42 7.16
C LYS A 25 0.45 13.32 5.74
N LEU A 26 -0.86 13.53 5.60
CA LEU A 26 -1.56 13.55 4.31
C LEU A 26 -1.47 14.92 3.59
N ASP A 27 -0.85 15.92 4.19
CA ASP A 27 -0.77 17.31 3.69
C ASP A 27 -2.16 17.91 3.37
N LEU A 28 -3.16 17.60 4.21
CA LEU A 28 -4.53 18.10 4.06
C LEU A 28 -4.76 19.36 4.90
N LYS A 29 -5.49 20.33 4.33
CA LYS A 29 -5.95 21.51 5.06
C LYS A 29 -7.15 21.14 5.93
N PHE A 30 -7.08 21.42 7.22
CA PHE A 30 -8.13 21.11 8.17
C PHE A 30 -8.40 22.24 9.15
N GLU A 31 -9.58 22.23 9.75
CA GLU A 31 -10.02 23.08 10.86
C GLU A 31 -10.40 22.18 12.04
N VAL A 32 -10.12 22.64 13.26
CA VAL A 32 -10.61 21.98 14.48
C VAL A 32 -11.77 22.82 15.02
N CYS A 33 -12.93 22.18 15.19
CA CYS A 33 -14.14 22.84 15.68
C CYS A 33 -14.79 22.01 16.80
N PRO A 34 -15.49 22.64 17.75
CA PRO A 34 -16.29 21.90 18.72
C PRO A 34 -17.37 21.07 18.03
N PRO A 35 -17.73 19.87 18.53
CA PRO A 35 -18.86 19.13 18.02
C PRO A 35 -20.15 19.98 18.04
N GLY A 36 -20.90 19.98 16.92
CA GLY A 36 -22.10 20.80 16.76
C GLY A 36 -21.87 22.26 16.36
N ASP A 37 -20.64 22.67 16.13
CA ASP A 37 -20.35 24.03 15.64
C ASP A 37 -20.56 24.09 14.11
N SER A 38 -21.28 25.13 13.65
CA SER A 38 -21.56 25.34 12.23
C SER A 38 -20.30 25.47 11.35
N ARG A 39 -19.17 25.81 11.90
CA ARG A 39 -17.87 25.85 11.18
C ARG A 39 -17.46 24.48 10.66
N CYS A 40 -17.90 23.39 11.32
CA CYS A 40 -17.66 22.03 10.83
C CYS A 40 -18.45 21.75 9.54
N GLU A 41 -19.60 22.38 9.35
CA GLU A 41 -20.49 22.19 8.19
C GLU A 41 -19.88 22.74 6.89
N ASP A 42 -18.93 23.67 6.99
CA ASP A 42 -18.22 24.26 5.83
C ASP A 42 -17.13 23.34 5.24
N ALA A 43 -16.84 22.19 5.88
CA ALA A 43 -15.87 21.23 5.39
C ALA A 43 -16.50 20.18 4.46
N LYS A 44 -15.69 19.61 3.57
CA LYS A 44 -16.15 18.53 2.70
C LYS A 44 -16.27 17.20 3.44
N VAL A 45 -15.41 16.95 4.43
CA VAL A 45 -15.38 15.75 5.26
C VAL A 45 -15.27 16.15 6.73
N VAL A 46 -16.07 15.57 7.60
CA VAL A 46 -15.95 15.73 9.05
C VAL A 46 -15.42 14.45 9.68
N VAL A 47 -14.31 14.56 10.44
CA VAL A 47 -13.78 13.47 11.25
C VAL A 47 -14.23 13.66 12.69
N THR A 48 -14.90 12.66 13.26
CA THR A 48 -15.48 12.74 14.59
C THR A 48 -15.45 11.39 15.31
N THR A 49 -15.84 11.33 16.58
CA THR A 49 -16.08 10.08 17.31
C THR A 49 -17.58 9.73 17.29
N LEU A 50 -17.94 8.52 17.69
CA LEU A 50 -19.35 8.14 17.84
C LEU A 50 -20.09 9.02 18.88
N GLU A 51 -19.38 9.44 19.93
CA GLU A 51 -19.93 10.27 21.01
C GLU A 51 -20.14 11.73 20.57
N ASP A 52 -19.26 12.24 19.69
CA ASP A 52 -19.28 13.62 19.20
C ASP A 52 -20.02 13.76 17.85
N SER A 53 -20.57 12.67 17.32
CA SER A 53 -21.16 12.61 15.97
C SER A 53 -22.34 13.57 15.80
N ASN A 54 -22.31 14.31 14.69
CA ASN A 54 -23.36 15.23 14.23
C ASN A 54 -23.96 14.75 12.91
N ASN A 55 -25.11 15.30 12.53
CA ASN A 55 -25.77 15.05 11.25
C ASN A 55 -25.05 15.78 10.09
N HIS A 56 -23.84 15.37 9.77
CA HIS A 56 -23.13 15.85 8.58
C HIS A 56 -23.19 14.76 7.47
N ASP A 57 -23.34 15.16 6.21
CA ASP A 57 -23.53 14.22 5.09
C ASP A 57 -22.30 13.32 4.85
N THR A 58 -21.10 13.83 5.15
CA THR A 58 -19.85 13.12 4.90
C THR A 58 -19.01 13.03 6.18
N VAL A 59 -19.23 11.99 6.97
CA VAL A 59 -18.59 11.76 8.27
C VAL A 59 -17.64 10.57 8.21
N VAL A 60 -16.45 10.70 8.81
CA VAL A 60 -15.52 9.61 9.14
C VAL A 60 -15.50 9.47 10.65
N THR A 61 -15.90 8.28 11.13
CA THR A 61 -15.94 8.01 12.57
C THR A 61 -14.70 7.28 13.01
N VAL A 62 -14.04 7.79 14.05
CA VAL A 62 -12.78 7.27 14.59
C VAL A 62 -12.84 7.04 16.09
N ASP A 63 -11.92 6.24 16.61
CA ASP A 63 -11.73 5.99 18.04
C ASP A 63 -10.23 5.88 18.39
N GLU A 64 -9.90 5.54 19.64
CA GLU A 64 -8.51 5.38 20.09
C GLU A 64 -7.77 4.19 19.47
N MET A 65 -8.50 3.22 18.91
CA MET A 65 -7.97 2.00 18.29
C MET A 65 -7.98 2.07 16.76
N MET A 66 -8.26 3.26 16.18
CA MET A 66 -8.34 3.43 14.73
C MET A 66 -7.10 2.94 14.01
N ASP A 67 -7.30 2.24 12.90
CA ASP A 67 -6.25 1.92 11.95
C ASP A 67 -5.96 3.16 11.07
N LEU A 68 -4.77 3.74 11.23
CA LEU A 68 -4.41 4.99 10.55
C LEU A 68 -4.40 4.86 9.02
N ASP A 69 -3.98 3.70 8.48
CA ASP A 69 -3.98 3.47 7.04
C ASP A 69 -5.40 3.38 6.51
N PHE A 70 -6.27 2.61 7.19
CA PHE A 70 -7.70 2.52 6.84
C PHE A 70 -8.39 3.89 6.91
N THR A 71 -8.20 4.62 8.01
CA THR A 71 -8.78 5.94 8.22
C THR A 71 -8.31 6.94 7.14
N SER A 72 -7.02 6.89 6.76
CA SER A 72 -6.50 7.74 5.69
C SER A 72 -7.18 7.47 4.36
N ILE A 73 -7.36 6.19 4.00
CA ILE A 73 -8.04 5.76 2.77
C ILE A 73 -9.50 6.22 2.79
N GLU A 74 -10.20 6.06 3.91
CA GLU A 74 -11.60 6.48 4.04
C GLU A 74 -11.76 8.00 3.90
N ILE A 75 -10.90 8.80 4.57
CA ILE A 75 -10.91 10.26 4.44
C ILE A 75 -10.66 10.68 2.99
N LEU A 76 -9.63 10.12 2.34
CA LEU A 76 -9.30 10.47 0.96
C LEU A 76 -10.39 10.02 -0.02
N ALA A 77 -10.99 8.85 0.16
CA ALA A 77 -12.09 8.38 -0.67
C ALA A 77 -13.28 9.34 -0.62
N LYS A 78 -13.69 9.76 0.58
CA LYS A 78 -14.77 10.75 0.75
C LYS A 78 -14.38 12.14 0.24
N LEU A 79 -13.13 12.55 0.45
CA LEU A 79 -12.63 13.85 -0.02
C LEU A 79 -12.61 13.97 -1.55
N TYR A 80 -12.33 12.88 -2.24
CA TYR A 80 -12.25 12.83 -3.70
C TYR A 80 -13.50 12.24 -4.37
N ASP A 81 -14.62 12.12 -3.63
CA ASP A 81 -15.92 11.64 -4.13
C ASP A 81 -15.84 10.25 -4.78
N VAL A 82 -15.03 9.35 -4.22
CA VAL A 82 -14.99 7.96 -4.66
C VAL A 82 -16.23 7.24 -4.13
N HIS A 83 -17.23 7.08 -5.00
CA HIS A 83 -18.51 6.46 -4.67
C HIS A 83 -18.78 5.24 -5.57
N ASN A 84 -19.08 4.09 -4.96
CA ASN A 84 -19.42 2.85 -5.68
C ASN A 84 -18.44 2.48 -6.81
N PRO A 85 -17.12 2.45 -6.57
CA PRO A 85 -16.15 2.11 -7.59
C PRO A 85 -16.36 0.66 -8.05
N VAL A 86 -16.12 0.40 -9.34
CA VAL A 86 -16.22 -0.94 -9.92
C VAL A 86 -14.92 -1.71 -9.72
N VAL A 87 -13.78 -1.03 -9.85
CA VAL A 87 -12.45 -1.63 -9.77
C VAL A 87 -11.51 -0.78 -8.92
N ALA A 88 -10.88 -1.41 -7.96
CA ALA A 88 -9.72 -0.91 -7.23
C ALA A 88 -8.46 -1.61 -7.74
N THR A 89 -7.38 -0.86 -7.93
CA THR A 89 -6.12 -1.43 -8.37
C THR A 89 -5.04 -1.19 -7.34
N ILE A 90 -4.37 -2.27 -6.90
CA ILE A 90 -3.18 -2.18 -6.05
C ILE A 90 -1.96 -2.40 -6.95
N GLY A 91 -1.19 -1.34 -7.20
CA GLY A 91 0.05 -1.41 -7.95
C GLY A 91 1.22 -1.75 -7.04
N VAL A 92 2.08 -2.65 -7.47
CA VAL A 92 3.29 -3.04 -6.76
C VAL A 92 4.49 -2.93 -7.70
N ASP A 93 5.53 -2.21 -7.28
CA ASP A 93 6.83 -2.13 -7.95
C ASP A 93 7.87 -2.93 -7.18
N PRO A 94 8.15 -4.20 -7.59
CA PRO A 94 9.11 -5.06 -6.92
C PRO A 94 10.56 -4.72 -7.28
N GLY A 95 11.28 -4.15 -6.31
CA GLY A 95 12.68 -3.77 -6.46
C GLY A 95 13.50 -4.03 -5.18
N MET A 96 14.62 -3.34 -5.04
CA MET A 96 15.38 -3.30 -3.78
C MET A 96 14.57 -2.70 -2.63
N ARG A 97 13.56 -1.94 -2.95
CA ARG A 97 12.42 -1.56 -2.13
C ARG A 97 11.17 -1.87 -2.93
N PHE A 98 10.08 -2.10 -2.26
CA PHE A 98 8.80 -2.43 -2.87
C PHE A 98 7.88 -1.22 -2.76
N GLY A 99 7.62 -0.54 -3.87
CA GLY A 99 6.55 0.46 -3.93
C GLY A 99 5.19 -0.23 -3.92
N VAL A 100 4.26 0.27 -3.13
CA VAL A 100 2.85 -0.20 -3.12
C VAL A 100 1.95 1.02 -3.18
N ALA A 101 0.93 0.99 -4.04
CA ALA A 101 -0.05 2.07 -4.16
C ALA A 101 -1.46 1.51 -4.39
N LEU A 102 -2.46 2.10 -3.74
CA LEU A 102 -3.88 1.85 -4.00
C LEU A 102 -4.44 2.98 -4.85
N VAL A 103 -5.01 2.64 -6.00
CA VAL A 103 -5.63 3.57 -6.93
C VAL A 103 -7.06 3.12 -7.23
N ILE A 104 -8.02 4.01 -7.03
CA ILE A 104 -9.45 3.78 -7.32
C ILE A 104 -9.96 4.95 -8.16
N ASP A 105 -10.59 4.67 -9.30
CA ASP A 105 -11.13 5.67 -10.22
C ASP A 105 -10.12 6.78 -10.60
N GLY A 106 -8.83 6.41 -10.71
CA GLY A 106 -7.74 7.34 -11.02
C GLY A 106 -7.23 8.15 -9.82
N VAL A 107 -7.83 7.99 -8.63
CA VAL A 107 -7.41 8.66 -7.39
C VAL A 107 -6.45 7.76 -6.61
N VAL A 108 -5.31 8.31 -6.21
CA VAL A 108 -4.35 7.61 -5.33
C VAL A 108 -4.81 7.76 -3.88
N LEU A 109 -5.34 6.67 -3.30
CA LEU A 109 -5.83 6.67 -1.92
C LEU A 109 -4.78 6.22 -0.90
N PHE A 110 -3.74 5.50 -1.36
CA PHE A 110 -2.64 5.06 -0.50
C PHE A 110 -1.36 4.87 -1.31
N LYS A 111 -0.22 5.10 -0.69
CA LYS A 111 1.10 4.75 -1.24
C LYS A 111 2.13 4.60 -0.13
N ASP A 112 3.00 3.58 -0.25
CA ASP A 112 4.10 3.36 0.68
C ASP A 112 5.27 2.65 -0.02
N SER A 113 6.44 2.61 0.66
CA SER A 113 7.65 1.90 0.20
C SER A 113 8.14 0.96 1.28
N LEU A 114 8.18 -0.32 0.98
CA LEU A 114 8.48 -1.40 1.90
C LEU A 114 9.83 -2.04 1.59
N THR A 115 10.37 -2.73 2.56
CA THR A 115 11.75 -3.23 2.50
C THR A 115 11.85 -4.70 2.13
N THR A 116 10.77 -5.49 2.28
CA THR A 116 10.79 -6.93 1.98
C THR A 116 9.58 -7.36 1.17
N PRO A 117 9.67 -8.48 0.41
CA PRO A 117 8.54 -9.02 -0.33
C PRO A 117 7.38 -9.42 0.60
N GLY A 118 7.65 -9.94 1.81
CA GLY A 118 6.63 -10.32 2.77
C GLY A 118 5.89 -9.10 3.35
N PHE A 119 6.58 -8.00 3.66
CA PHE A 119 5.89 -6.78 4.06
C PHE A 119 5.01 -6.22 2.95
N ALA A 120 5.49 -6.25 1.70
CA ALA A 120 4.71 -5.83 0.55
C ALA A 120 3.46 -6.70 0.33
N ALA A 121 3.60 -8.02 0.45
CA ALA A 121 2.49 -8.96 0.32
C ALA A 121 1.43 -8.74 1.41
N ARG A 122 1.85 -8.62 2.68
CA ARG A 122 0.92 -8.34 3.79
C ARG A 122 0.21 -7.00 3.65
N LEU A 123 0.92 -5.95 3.22
CA LEU A 123 0.28 -4.66 2.95
C LEU A 123 -0.72 -4.77 1.79
N THR A 124 -0.38 -5.48 0.71
CA THR A 124 -1.29 -5.71 -0.42
C THR A 124 -2.59 -6.37 0.04
N SER A 125 -2.51 -7.45 0.84
CA SER A 125 -3.68 -8.13 1.40
C SER A 125 -4.48 -7.23 2.34
N ARG A 126 -3.80 -6.42 3.17
CA ARG A 126 -4.46 -5.48 4.06
C ARG A 126 -5.21 -4.38 3.29
N LEU A 127 -4.62 -3.84 2.22
CA LEU A 127 -5.30 -2.87 1.35
C LEU A 127 -6.51 -3.47 0.65
N GLU A 128 -6.43 -4.73 0.20
CA GLU A 128 -7.59 -5.44 -0.34
C GLU A 128 -8.71 -5.55 0.70
N SER A 129 -8.41 -5.93 1.94
CA SER A 129 -9.40 -6.00 3.00
C SER A 129 -10.05 -4.63 3.31
N TYR A 130 -9.29 -3.54 3.20
CA TYR A 130 -9.82 -2.18 3.36
C TYR A 130 -10.77 -1.82 2.22
N VAL A 131 -10.41 -2.15 0.98
CA VAL A 131 -11.29 -1.96 -0.18
C VAL A 131 -12.59 -2.74 -0.01
N SER A 132 -12.51 -4.02 0.37
CA SER A 132 -13.69 -4.87 0.59
C SER A 132 -14.61 -4.34 1.70
N ARG A 133 -14.07 -3.70 2.73
CA ARG A 133 -14.86 -3.07 3.82
C ARG A 133 -15.51 -1.76 3.39
N LEU A 134 -14.78 -0.89 2.67
CA LEU A 134 -15.29 0.42 2.23
C LEU A 134 -16.20 0.30 1.02
N PHE A 135 -15.94 -0.65 0.13
CA PHE A 135 -16.59 -0.81 -1.17
C PHE A 135 -16.90 -2.29 -1.44
N PRO A 136 -17.94 -2.88 -0.79
CA PRO A 136 -18.20 -4.33 -0.85
C PRO A 136 -18.43 -4.89 -2.26
N ASN A 137 -18.82 -4.05 -3.22
CA ASN A 137 -19.06 -4.45 -4.61
C ASN A 137 -17.88 -4.15 -5.55
N CYS A 138 -16.79 -3.62 -5.01
CA CYS A 138 -15.60 -3.26 -5.78
C CYS A 138 -14.70 -4.48 -6.00
N LYS A 139 -14.32 -4.75 -7.25
CA LYS A 139 -13.36 -5.79 -7.57
C LYS A 139 -11.94 -5.26 -7.36
N THR A 140 -11.13 -5.96 -6.57
CA THR A 140 -9.71 -5.62 -6.40
C THR A 140 -8.85 -6.40 -7.40
N ILE A 141 -7.91 -5.69 -8.05
CA ILE A 141 -6.89 -6.25 -8.93
C ILE A 141 -5.51 -5.83 -8.41
N VAL A 142 -4.61 -6.79 -8.20
CA VAL A 142 -3.22 -6.54 -7.86
C VAL A 142 -2.40 -6.52 -9.14
N ARG A 143 -1.69 -5.44 -9.42
CA ARG A 143 -0.79 -5.30 -10.56
C ARG A 143 0.64 -5.24 -10.12
N ALA A 144 1.43 -6.25 -10.46
CA ALA A 144 2.84 -6.34 -10.11
C ALA A 144 3.74 -6.07 -11.32
N GLY A 145 4.69 -5.17 -11.16
CA GLY A 145 5.70 -4.88 -12.17
C GLY A 145 6.67 -6.04 -12.36
N THR A 146 7.16 -6.21 -13.59
CA THR A 146 8.10 -7.27 -13.96
C THR A 146 9.52 -6.77 -14.26
N GLY A 147 9.82 -5.50 -13.96
CA GLY A 147 11.12 -4.86 -14.21
C GLY A 147 12.28 -5.58 -13.52
N SER A 148 12.06 -6.09 -12.31
CA SER A 148 13.03 -6.92 -11.60
C SER A 148 12.55 -8.35 -11.44
N ARG A 149 12.97 -9.26 -12.34
CA ARG A 149 12.57 -10.67 -12.28
C ARG A 149 12.81 -11.34 -10.92
N LEU A 150 13.92 -11.02 -10.25
CA LEU A 150 14.22 -11.53 -8.90
C LEU A 150 13.16 -11.13 -7.90
N PHE A 151 12.95 -9.83 -7.70
CA PHE A 151 12.07 -9.32 -6.66
C PHE A 151 10.60 -9.55 -6.98
N SER A 152 10.19 -9.51 -8.26
CA SER A 152 8.83 -9.91 -8.69
C SER A 152 8.55 -11.36 -8.32
N THR A 153 9.47 -12.28 -8.62
CA THR A 153 9.28 -13.70 -8.27
C THR A 153 9.19 -13.93 -6.77
N LEU A 154 10.03 -13.27 -5.96
CA LEU A 154 9.97 -13.40 -4.50
C LEU A 154 8.63 -12.88 -3.94
N TYR A 155 8.14 -11.75 -4.45
CA TYR A 155 6.84 -11.21 -4.10
C TYR A 155 5.69 -12.14 -4.49
N LEU A 156 5.68 -12.60 -5.74
CA LEU A 156 4.63 -13.51 -6.27
C LEU A 156 4.56 -14.82 -5.50
N ARG A 157 5.70 -15.40 -5.10
CA ARG A 157 5.73 -16.59 -4.24
C ARG A 157 5.06 -16.36 -2.90
N THR A 158 5.36 -15.24 -2.26
CA THR A 158 4.74 -14.88 -0.99
C THR A 158 3.23 -14.69 -1.17
N MET A 159 2.82 -13.96 -2.23
CA MET A 159 1.41 -13.75 -2.55
C MET A 159 0.67 -15.06 -2.79
N ASN A 160 1.23 -15.95 -3.63
CA ASN A 160 0.60 -17.23 -3.94
C ASN A 160 0.50 -18.17 -2.72
N LYS A 161 1.51 -18.12 -1.82
CA LYS A 161 1.52 -18.94 -0.62
C LYS A 161 0.56 -18.43 0.47
N GLU A 162 0.57 -17.11 0.73
CA GLU A 162 -0.14 -16.52 1.87
C GLU A 162 -1.54 -15.97 1.48
N PHE A 163 -1.71 -15.55 0.23
CA PHE A 163 -2.92 -14.86 -0.26
C PHE A 163 -3.37 -15.37 -1.64
N PRO A 164 -3.63 -16.69 -1.82
CA PRO A 164 -3.88 -17.31 -3.13
C PRO A 164 -5.18 -16.86 -3.81
N SER A 165 -6.10 -16.25 -3.08
CA SER A 165 -7.38 -15.77 -3.62
C SER A 165 -7.31 -14.44 -4.35
N LEU A 166 -6.19 -13.72 -4.24
CA LEU A 166 -6.05 -12.40 -4.85
C LEU A 166 -5.82 -12.49 -6.36
N ASN A 167 -6.54 -11.67 -7.12
CA ASN A 167 -6.39 -11.60 -8.57
C ASN A 167 -5.14 -10.77 -8.93
N ILE A 168 -4.13 -11.41 -9.50
CA ILE A 168 -2.84 -10.79 -9.82
C ILE A 168 -2.67 -10.67 -11.34
N GLU A 169 -2.29 -9.48 -11.80
CA GLU A 169 -1.87 -9.18 -13.16
C GLU A 169 -0.39 -8.76 -13.17
N LEU A 170 0.36 -9.16 -14.18
CA LEU A 170 1.76 -8.79 -14.38
C LEU A 170 1.88 -7.69 -15.42
N VAL A 171 2.53 -6.59 -15.04
CA VAL A 171 2.70 -5.40 -15.86
C VAL A 171 4.12 -5.31 -16.39
N ASN A 172 4.28 -5.24 -17.72
CA ASN A 172 5.58 -5.02 -18.34
C ASN A 172 5.96 -3.53 -18.26
N GLU A 173 7.08 -3.23 -17.63
CA GLU A 173 7.57 -1.87 -17.41
C GLU A 173 8.42 -1.31 -18.57
N HIS A 174 8.70 -2.12 -19.63
CA HIS A 174 9.48 -1.64 -20.77
C HIS A 174 8.80 -0.44 -21.45
N ARG A 175 9.56 0.66 -21.60
CA ARG A 175 9.20 1.97 -22.17
C ARG A 175 8.57 3.00 -21.23
N THR A 176 8.90 2.98 -19.95
CA THR A 176 8.25 3.86 -18.96
C THR A 176 9.18 4.74 -18.15
N THR A 177 10.42 4.85 -18.56
CA THR A 177 11.28 5.90 -18.04
C THR A 177 10.70 7.24 -18.51
N LEU A 178 9.95 7.91 -17.65
CA LEU A 178 9.65 9.32 -17.84
C LEU A 178 10.99 10.03 -17.93
N SER A 179 11.30 10.58 -19.11
CA SER A 179 12.53 11.31 -19.35
C SER A 179 12.67 12.41 -18.28
N GLY A 180 13.64 12.26 -17.37
CA GLY A 180 14.11 13.36 -16.55
C GLY A 180 13.96 13.30 -15.04
N GLY A 181 13.65 12.17 -14.40
CA GLY A 181 13.59 12.14 -12.94
C GLY A 181 13.77 10.73 -12.36
N VAL A 182 14.39 10.65 -11.18
CA VAL A 182 14.35 9.44 -10.36
C VAL A 182 12.91 9.26 -9.89
N THR A 183 12.17 8.35 -10.52
CA THR A 183 10.85 7.96 -10.02
C THR A 183 11.04 7.26 -8.68
N SER A 184 10.33 7.71 -7.65
CA SER A 184 10.31 6.97 -6.38
C SER A 184 9.59 5.63 -6.58
N ASP A 185 9.91 4.62 -5.76
CA ASP A 185 9.23 3.32 -5.79
C ASP A 185 7.69 3.48 -5.71
N GLN A 186 7.22 4.46 -4.94
CA GLN A 186 5.79 4.81 -4.83
C GLN A 186 5.21 5.32 -6.14
N SER A 187 5.95 6.17 -6.86
CA SER A 187 5.49 6.69 -8.16
C SER A 187 5.44 5.61 -9.23
N SER A 188 6.41 4.69 -9.22
CA SER A 188 6.41 3.50 -10.08
C SER A 188 5.20 2.61 -9.79
N ALA A 189 4.88 2.36 -8.52
CA ALA A 189 3.70 1.58 -8.13
C ALA A 189 2.39 2.21 -8.63
N ILE A 190 2.24 3.54 -8.56
CA ILE A 190 1.09 4.26 -9.11
C ILE A 190 0.98 4.07 -10.64
N LEU A 191 2.10 4.17 -11.35
CA LEU A 191 2.13 3.95 -12.80
C LEU A 191 1.78 2.50 -13.18
N ILE A 192 2.25 1.52 -12.40
CA ILE A 192 1.91 0.11 -12.57
C ILE A 192 0.42 -0.11 -12.33
N ALA A 193 -0.17 0.50 -11.29
CA ALA A 193 -1.60 0.43 -11.04
C ALA A 193 -2.45 0.91 -12.22
N GLY A 194 -1.99 1.94 -12.94
CA GLY A 194 -2.71 2.52 -14.08
C GLY A 194 -2.59 1.74 -15.41
N ARG A 195 -1.84 0.63 -15.46
CA ARG A 195 -1.58 -0.12 -16.70
C ARG A 195 -2.29 -1.46 -16.72
N SER A 196 -2.68 -1.91 -17.91
CA SER A 196 -3.15 -3.27 -18.09
C SER A 196 -2.00 -4.27 -17.99
N GLY A 197 -2.24 -5.38 -17.29
CA GLY A 197 -1.33 -6.50 -17.18
C GLY A 197 -1.89 -7.76 -17.85
N ARG A 198 -1.08 -8.81 -17.92
CA ARG A 198 -1.56 -10.16 -18.19
C ARG A 198 -1.82 -10.90 -16.88
N PRO A 199 -2.71 -11.88 -16.86
CA PRO A 199 -2.90 -12.72 -15.68
C PRO A 199 -1.58 -13.36 -15.21
N TYR A 200 -1.44 -13.53 -13.90
CA TYR A 200 -0.38 -14.31 -13.29
C TYR A 200 -0.53 -15.78 -13.64
N GLU A 201 0.58 -16.45 -13.93
CA GLU A 201 0.69 -17.89 -14.12
C GLU A 201 1.70 -18.48 -13.13
N GLU A 202 1.55 -19.74 -12.73
CA GLU A 202 2.46 -20.40 -11.77
C GLU A 202 3.94 -20.34 -12.19
N ASN A 203 4.20 -20.40 -13.50
CA ASN A 203 5.55 -20.29 -14.06
C ASN A 203 6.22 -18.92 -13.76
N ASP A 204 5.44 -17.89 -13.46
CA ASP A 204 5.98 -16.57 -13.10
C ASP A 204 6.66 -16.57 -11.73
N ALA A 205 6.29 -17.49 -10.86
CA ALA A 205 6.91 -17.70 -9.56
C ALA A 205 8.15 -18.62 -9.61
N ILE A 206 8.53 -19.14 -10.80
CA ILE A 206 9.71 -19.98 -10.97
C ILE A 206 10.93 -19.12 -11.35
N LEU A 207 12.05 -19.34 -10.66
CA LEU A 207 13.28 -18.61 -10.88
C LEU A 207 14.48 -19.57 -10.86
N GLU A 208 15.23 -19.61 -11.96
CA GLU A 208 16.50 -20.31 -11.99
C GLU A 208 17.57 -19.53 -11.20
N PRO A 209 18.42 -20.20 -10.38
CA PRO A 209 19.43 -19.54 -9.55
C PRO A 209 20.65 -19.08 -10.37
N LYS A 210 20.50 -18.07 -11.21
CA LYS A 210 21.60 -17.46 -11.97
C LYS A 210 22.56 -16.70 -11.04
N VAL A 211 23.84 -16.66 -11.40
CA VAL A 211 24.90 -16.00 -10.61
C VAL A 211 24.54 -14.54 -10.27
N GLY A 212 23.95 -13.81 -11.22
CA GLY A 212 23.50 -12.43 -11.01
C GLY A 212 22.43 -12.31 -9.92
N TYR A 213 21.46 -13.22 -9.88
CA TYR A 213 20.42 -13.24 -8.85
C TYR A 213 20.95 -13.59 -7.47
N VAL A 214 21.87 -14.58 -7.38
CA VAL A 214 22.59 -14.94 -6.15
C VAL A 214 23.32 -13.72 -5.59
N ARG A 215 24.06 -13.00 -6.44
CA ARG A 215 24.78 -11.78 -6.03
C ARG A 215 23.82 -10.67 -5.57
N SER A 216 22.76 -10.41 -6.31
CA SER A 216 21.76 -9.39 -5.97
C SER A 216 21.07 -9.70 -4.65
N LEU A 217 20.72 -10.96 -4.41
CA LEU A 217 20.07 -11.39 -3.15
C LEU A 217 21.00 -11.24 -1.95
N LYS A 218 22.27 -11.63 -2.09
CA LYS A 218 23.31 -11.43 -1.06
C LYS A 218 23.46 -9.95 -0.70
N LEU A 219 23.54 -9.08 -1.70
CA LEU A 219 23.63 -7.62 -1.51
C LEU A 219 22.37 -7.06 -0.85
N PHE A 220 21.21 -7.56 -1.23
CA PHE A 220 19.94 -7.17 -0.63
C PHE A 220 19.93 -7.48 0.88
N VAL A 221 20.22 -8.74 1.26
CA VAL A 221 20.25 -9.15 2.69
C VAL A 221 21.30 -8.37 3.47
N GLN A 222 22.50 -8.18 2.91
CA GLN A 222 23.56 -7.41 3.55
C GLN A 222 23.12 -5.95 3.83
N ARG A 223 22.49 -5.30 2.85
CA ARG A 223 21.96 -3.93 3.02
C ARG A 223 20.82 -3.87 4.02
N PHE A 224 19.85 -4.77 3.92
CA PHE A 224 18.71 -4.84 4.83
C PHE A 224 19.15 -5.01 6.28
N THR A 225 20.08 -5.93 6.54
CA THR A 225 20.59 -6.23 7.89
C THR A 225 21.71 -5.27 8.34
N ARG A 226 22.03 -4.25 7.55
CA ARG A 226 23.15 -3.33 7.80
C ARG A 226 24.49 -4.06 8.04
N GLY A 227 24.74 -5.12 7.26
CA GLY A 227 25.93 -5.93 7.36
C GLY A 227 25.94 -6.97 8.48
N LYS A 228 24.89 -7.07 9.30
CA LYS A 228 24.82 -8.04 10.40
C LYS A 228 24.68 -9.50 9.93
N ARG A 229 24.15 -9.71 8.72
CA ARG A 229 23.99 -11.02 8.12
C ARG A 229 24.53 -11.03 6.69
N ALA A 230 25.29 -12.08 6.37
CA ALA A 230 25.71 -12.40 5.00
C ALA A 230 25.14 -13.77 4.63
N LEU A 231 24.51 -13.89 3.46
CA LEU A 231 24.06 -15.18 2.94
C LEU A 231 25.25 -15.96 2.35
N SER A 232 25.29 -17.26 2.64
CA SER A 232 26.09 -18.21 1.85
C SER A 232 25.56 -18.33 0.42
N THR A 233 26.32 -18.96 -0.48
CA THR A 233 25.83 -19.19 -1.85
C THR A 233 24.70 -20.21 -1.86
N ASP A 234 24.76 -21.21 -0.98
CA ASP A 234 23.76 -22.27 -0.93
C ASP A 234 22.43 -21.77 -0.31
N GLU A 235 22.48 -20.95 0.75
CA GLU A 235 21.29 -20.27 1.26
C GLU A 235 20.64 -19.38 0.20
N ALA A 236 21.44 -18.60 -0.54
CA ALA A 236 20.89 -17.75 -1.61
C ALA A 236 20.24 -18.58 -2.73
N ARG A 237 20.83 -19.74 -3.09
CA ARG A 237 20.24 -20.67 -4.07
C ARG A 237 18.95 -21.29 -3.55
N ALA A 238 18.92 -21.75 -2.30
CA ALA A 238 17.71 -22.30 -1.69
C ALA A 238 16.55 -21.30 -1.68
N ILE A 239 16.82 -20.00 -1.40
CA ILE A 239 15.82 -18.95 -1.50
C ILE A 239 15.34 -18.77 -2.95
N LEU A 240 16.26 -18.76 -3.93
CA LEU A 240 15.92 -18.62 -5.34
C LEU A 240 15.09 -19.81 -5.87
N LEU A 241 15.30 -21.00 -5.35
CA LEU A 241 14.52 -22.20 -5.67
C LEU A 241 13.18 -22.24 -4.92
N GLY A 242 13.00 -21.43 -3.87
CA GLY A 242 11.80 -21.43 -3.02
C GLY A 242 11.82 -22.47 -1.90
N GLU A 243 12.95 -23.13 -1.67
CA GLU A 243 13.18 -24.09 -0.60
C GLU A 243 13.32 -23.42 0.78
N LEU A 244 13.75 -22.14 0.77
CA LEU A 244 13.94 -21.31 1.95
C LEU A 244 13.25 -19.97 1.79
N SER A 245 12.55 -19.50 2.81
CA SER A 245 11.90 -18.19 2.81
C SER A 245 12.92 -17.08 3.08
N LEU A 246 12.88 -16.02 2.27
CA LEU A 246 13.68 -14.83 2.51
C LEU A 246 13.24 -14.11 3.80
N ASP A 247 11.94 -14.00 4.04
CA ASP A 247 11.40 -13.30 5.20
C ASP A 247 11.84 -13.98 6.51
N CYS A 248 11.86 -15.31 6.57
CA CYS A 248 12.42 -16.05 7.70
C CYS A 248 13.87 -15.66 8.03
N ILE A 249 14.69 -15.45 7.00
CA ILE A 249 16.08 -15.04 7.20
C ILE A 249 16.20 -13.60 7.72
N LEU A 250 15.26 -12.73 7.31
CA LEU A 250 15.31 -11.31 7.64
C LEU A 250 14.70 -10.98 9.00
N THR A 251 13.68 -11.74 9.46
CA THR A 251 12.95 -11.47 10.71
C THR A 251 13.40 -12.35 11.87
N SER A 252 14.20 -13.39 11.62
CA SER A 252 14.57 -14.43 12.61
C SER A 252 13.37 -15.23 13.17
N ASP A 253 12.22 -15.15 12.52
CA ASP A 253 10.97 -15.81 12.86
C ASP A 253 10.73 -17.00 11.91
N CYS A 254 11.48 -18.08 12.11
CA CYS A 254 11.25 -19.38 11.45
C CYS A 254 10.96 -20.48 12.46
#